data_d8584d565209d45a3aefde5513c95dde
#
_entry.id   d8584d565209d45a3aefde5513c95dde
#
_cell.length_a   1.000
_cell.length_b   1.000
_cell.length_c   1.000
_cell.angle_alpha   90.00
_cell.angle_beta   90.00
_cell.angle_gamma   90.00
#
_symmetry.space_group_name_H-M   'P 1'
#
loop_
_entity.id
_entity.type
_entity.pdbx_description
1 polymer ?
#
loop_
_entity_poly.entity_id
_entity_poly.type
_entity_poly.pdbx_seq_one_letter_code
_entity_poly.pdbx_strand_id
1 'polypeptide(L)'
;FDEAGLETVNLATRRSNVARIGTHWSCVVAPNHSTLRSHEVLFIWGSHDLKIVLDSGSTSKNILLSGCPMSESSYKKEYQKGQEAVKAMKNKGVRYTLALFDNSVPVPNFYQFFLQWLIADPALGILIKSKGNSWKWFHDDGVNILAQQALNTGRLFIMDPAASPVDAALLSNFSIGVTGISAIALAALKGARVLYLDYEYLDKGPLKDYTLLHSLGEKRCVFYNPESLKDSVLEYINSPEANPNLGDASSILDQIDPFRDGIASQRIGEYVSWYLEELDDGFNASDAVRSATDRYANKWGADKVIRRT
;
A
#
# COMPACT_ATOMS: atom_id res chain seq x y z
N PHE A 1 2.74 -9.91 -10.98
CA PHE A 1 3.66 -9.63 -12.08
C PHE A 1 2.89 -8.97 -13.20
N ASP A 2 3.43 -7.89 -13.75
CA ASP A 2 2.84 -7.20 -14.88
C ASP A 2 2.86 -8.10 -16.10
N GLU A 3 1.80 -8.06 -16.91
CA GLU A 3 1.75 -8.81 -18.17
C GLU A 3 2.81 -8.30 -19.19
N ALA A 4 3.28 -7.08 -19.03
CA ALA A 4 4.38 -6.53 -19.80
C ALA A 4 5.67 -7.33 -19.55
N GLY A 5 6.05 -8.18 -20.48
CA GLY A 5 7.21 -9.08 -20.40
C GLY A 5 6.83 -10.57 -20.30
N LEU A 6 5.54 -10.90 -20.19
CA LEU A 6 5.04 -12.28 -20.20
C LEU A 6 4.16 -12.60 -21.40
N GLU A 7 4.20 -11.79 -22.46
CA GLU A 7 3.35 -11.95 -23.65
C GLU A 7 3.49 -13.35 -24.27
N THR A 8 4.72 -13.87 -24.31
CA THR A 8 4.97 -15.24 -24.81
C THR A 8 4.30 -16.30 -23.95
N VAL A 9 4.38 -16.15 -22.62
CA VAL A 9 3.73 -17.06 -21.64
C VAL A 9 2.22 -16.95 -21.76
N ASN A 10 1.69 -15.74 -21.86
CA ASN A 10 0.26 -15.49 -22.05
C ASN A 10 -0.25 -16.11 -23.35
N LEU A 11 0.52 -16.00 -24.45
CA LEU A 11 0.16 -16.59 -25.72
C LEU A 11 0.20 -18.13 -25.67
N ALA A 12 1.22 -18.70 -25.03
CA ALA A 12 1.35 -20.14 -24.87
C ALA A 12 0.21 -20.72 -24.03
N THR A 13 -0.11 -20.09 -22.89
CA THR A 13 -1.21 -20.53 -22.00
C THR A 13 -2.58 -20.46 -22.69
N ARG A 14 -2.84 -19.41 -23.48
CA ARG A 14 -4.08 -19.31 -24.29
C ARG A 14 -4.23 -20.48 -25.27
N ARG A 15 -3.10 -20.93 -25.84
CA ARG A 15 -3.10 -22.08 -26.79
C ARG A 15 -3.20 -23.44 -26.12
N SER A 16 -2.83 -23.53 -24.85
CA SER A 16 -2.75 -24.80 -24.10
C SER A 16 -4.01 -25.10 -23.28
N ASN A 17 -5.10 -24.36 -23.46
CA ASN A 17 -6.34 -24.51 -22.67
C ASN A 17 -6.11 -24.50 -21.14
N VAL A 18 -5.18 -23.67 -20.68
CA VAL A 18 -4.85 -23.50 -19.26
C VAL A 18 -5.45 -22.19 -18.77
N ALA A 19 -6.13 -22.22 -17.62
CA ALA A 19 -6.61 -21.00 -16.99
C ALA A 19 -5.46 -20.21 -16.37
N ARG A 20 -5.43 -18.90 -16.63
CA ARG A 20 -4.49 -17.98 -16.01
C ARG A 20 -5.16 -17.35 -14.78
N ILE A 21 -4.59 -17.59 -13.62
CA ILE A 21 -5.03 -17.04 -12.36
C ILE A 21 -3.98 -16.05 -11.90
N GLY A 22 -4.39 -14.81 -11.71
CA GLY A 22 -3.49 -13.72 -11.30
C GLY A 22 -3.96 -13.04 -10.03
N THR A 23 -3.04 -12.38 -9.33
CA THR A 23 -3.35 -11.55 -8.18
C THR A 23 -2.74 -10.17 -8.33
N HIS A 24 -3.47 -9.17 -7.90
CA HIS A 24 -2.98 -7.80 -7.77
C HIS A 24 -2.12 -7.69 -6.50
N TRP A 25 -0.92 -7.17 -6.63
CA TRP A 25 0.05 -7.20 -5.53
C TRP A 25 0.37 -5.80 -4.95
N SER A 26 -0.13 -4.74 -5.57
CA SER A 26 0.19 -3.35 -5.18
C SER A 26 -0.98 -2.43 -5.52
N CYS A 27 -1.33 -1.51 -4.63
CA CYS A 27 -2.23 -0.41 -4.99
C CYS A 27 -1.68 0.37 -6.17
N VAL A 28 -2.53 0.63 -7.16
CA VAL A 28 -2.22 1.47 -8.31
C VAL A 28 -2.99 2.77 -8.17
N VAL A 29 -2.39 3.86 -8.61
CA VAL A 29 -3.01 5.19 -8.49
C VAL A 29 -3.84 5.58 -9.68
N ALA A 30 -3.70 4.87 -10.80
CA ALA A 30 -4.40 5.22 -12.04
C ALA A 30 -4.39 4.06 -13.04
N PRO A 31 -5.33 4.04 -13.99
CA PRO A 31 -5.26 3.18 -15.15
C PRO A 31 -3.98 3.39 -15.95
N ASN A 32 -3.28 2.31 -16.22
CA ASN A 32 -2.08 2.30 -17.06
C ASN A 32 -1.90 0.89 -17.66
N HIS A 33 -0.91 0.71 -18.53
CA HIS A 33 -0.68 -0.60 -19.15
C HIS A 33 -0.26 -1.69 -18.16
N SER A 34 0.29 -1.36 -17.01
CA SER A 34 0.58 -2.37 -15.98
C SER A 34 -0.68 -2.86 -15.25
N THR A 35 -1.80 -2.16 -15.39
CA THR A 35 -3.12 -2.55 -14.87
C THR A 35 -4.01 -3.20 -15.92
N LEU A 36 -3.57 -3.25 -17.17
CA LEU A 36 -4.22 -4.01 -18.23
C LEU A 36 -4.03 -5.51 -17.99
N ARG A 37 -5.10 -6.22 -17.70
CA ARG A 37 -5.09 -7.64 -17.34
C ARG A 37 -5.99 -8.44 -18.28
N SER A 38 -5.62 -9.69 -18.54
CA SER A 38 -6.39 -10.58 -19.40
C SER A 38 -6.49 -12.02 -18.85
N HIS A 39 -6.50 -12.13 -17.51
CA HIS A 39 -6.60 -13.42 -16.83
C HIS A 39 -8.01 -14.01 -16.94
N GLU A 40 -8.13 -15.32 -16.89
CA GLU A 40 -9.40 -16.01 -16.70
C GLU A 40 -9.96 -15.68 -15.31
N VAL A 41 -9.06 -15.56 -14.32
CA VAL A 41 -9.39 -15.16 -12.93
C VAL A 41 -8.36 -14.15 -12.43
N LEU A 42 -8.82 -13.01 -11.94
CA LEU A 42 -7.99 -11.97 -11.36
C LEU A 42 -8.46 -11.66 -9.93
N PHE A 43 -7.58 -11.85 -8.96
CA PHE A 43 -7.79 -11.40 -7.59
C PHE A 43 -7.31 -9.97 -7.42
N ILE A 44 -8.16 -9.14 -6.83
CA ILE A 44 -7.85 -7.74 -6.48
C ILE A 44 -8.22 -7.49 -5.02
N TRP A 45 -7.67 -6.40 -4.44
CA TRP A 45 -7.89 -6.14 -3.03
C TRP A 45 -9.32 -5.71 -2.74
N GLY A 46 -9.80 -4.65 -3.40
CA GLY A 46 -11.11 -4.08 -3.12
C GLY A 46 -11.73 -3.33 -4.31
N SER A 47 -12.81 -2.62 -4.06
CA SER A 47 -13.57 -1.90 -5.09
C SER A 47 -12.80 -0.74 -5.71
N HIS A 48 -11.86 -0.13 -4.99
CA HIS A 48 -11.00 0.91 -5.56
C HIS A 48 -10.13 0.35 -6.70
N ASP A 49 -9.47 -0.80 -6.47
CA ASP A 49 -8.67 -1.45 -7.50
C ASP A 49 -9.53 -1.97 -8.66
N LEU A 50 -10.77 -2.41 -8.37
CA LEU A 50 -11.72 -2.83 -9.41
C LEU A 50 -11.96 -1.71 -10.41
N LYS A 51 -12.25 -0.48 -9.94
CA LYS A 51 -12.44 0.66 -10.82
C LYS A 51 -11.23 0.88 -11.72
N ILE A 52 -10.03 0.86 -11.18
CA ILE A 52 -8.78 1.07 -11.93
C ILE A 52 -8.59 -0.03 -12.99
N VAL A 53 -8.79 -1.28 -12.62
CA VAL A 53 -8.64 -2.44 -13.54
C VAL A 53 -9.64 -2.36 -14.69
N LEU A 54 -10.89 -1.98 -14.42
CA LEU A 54 -11.92 -1.84 -15.45
C LEU A 54 -11.62 -0.69 -16.40
N ASP A 55 -11.27 0.46 -15.86
CA ASP A 55 -10.97 1.68 -16.65
C ASP A 55 -9.65 1.54 -17.45
N SER A 56 -8.77 0.63 -17.05
CA SER A 56 -7.58 0.26 -17.84
C SER A 56 -7.90 -0.58 -19.09
N GLY A 57 -9.14 -1.02 -19.27
CA GLY A 57 -9.53 -1.89 -20.37
C GLY A 57 -9.18 -3.37 -20.14
N SER A 58 -9.03 -3.81 -18.89
CA SER A 58 -8.81 -5.22 -18.56
C SER A 58 -9.87 -6.11 -19.19
N THR A 59 -9.45 -7.24 -19.75
CA THR A 59 -10.31 -8.28 -20.34
C THR A 59 -10.42 -9.53 -19.46
N SER A 60 -10.03 -9.44 -18.19
CA SER A 60 -10.16 -10.54 -17.24
C SER A 60 -11.63 -10.94 -17.09
N LYS A 61 -11.92 -12.25 -17.19
CA LYS A 61 -13.29 -12.78 -17.24
C LYS A 61 -13.97 -12.80 -15.88
N ASN A 62 -13.22 -13.22 -14.85
CA ASN A 62 -13.69 -13.27 -13.48
C ASN A 62 -12.76 -12.40 -12.63
N ILE A 63 -13.31 -11.38 -11.96
CA ILE A 63 -12.56 -10.53 -11.03
C ILE A 63 -13.12 -10.79 -9.64
N LEU A 64 -12.25 -11.19 -8.72
CA LEU A 64 -12.62 -11.57 -7.36
C LEU A 64 -11.98 -10.61 -6.36
N LEU A 65 -12.80 -10.02 -5.48
CA LEU A 65 -12.29 -9.25 -4.37
C LEU A 65 -11.79 -10.20 -3.30
N SER A 66 -10.49 -10.19 -3.01
CA SER A 66 -9.88 -11.10 -2.03
C SER A 66 -9.52 -10.44 -0.70
N GLY A 67 -9.50 -9.11 -0.66
CA GLY A 67 -8.80 -8.37 0.37
C GLY A 67 -7.31 -8.26 0.05
N CYS A 68 -6.56 -7.66 0.95
CA CYS A 68 -5.15 -7.32 0.77
C CYS A 68 -4.21 -8.38 1.37
N PRO A 69 -3.55 -9.26 0.58
CA PRO A 69 -2.63 -10.26 1.10
C PRO A 69 -1.41 -9.65 1.78
N MET A 70 -0.99 -8.45 1.34
CA MET A 70 0.16 -7.75 1.89
C MET A 70 -0.08 -7.22 3.31
N SER A 71 -1.34 -7.17 3.76
CA SER A 71 -1.67 -6.76 5.13
C SER A 71 -1.43 -7.87 6.16
N GLU A 72 -1.20 -9.11 5.75
CA GLU A 72 -1.11 -10.26 6.65
C GLU A 72 0.24 -10.40 7.35
N SER A 73 1.32 -9.91 6.75
CA SER A 73 2.68 -10.22 7.21
C SER A 73 3.33 -9.08 7.99
N SER A 74 3.86 -9.41 9.16
CA SER A 74 4.99 -8.69 9.76
C SER A 74 6.16 -9.67 9.91
N TYR A 75 7.35 -9.27 9.49
CA TYR A 75 8.58 -10.00 9.80
C TYR A 75 8.94 -9.70 11.25
N LYS A 76 8.60 -10.59 12.18
CA LYS A 76 8.78 -10.39 13.64
C LYS A 76 10.15 -9.81 14.02
N LYS A 77 11.23 -10.27 13.37
CA LYS A 77 12.60 -9.80 13.65
C LYS A 77 12.80 -8.32 13.32
N GLU A 78 12.32 -7.86 12.18
CA GLU A 78 12.49 -6.46 11.76
C GLU A 78 11.58 -5.54 12.57
N TYR A 79 10.40 -6.00 12.93
CA TYR A 79 9.53 -5.29 13.86
C TYR A 79 10.18 -5.09 15.24
N GLN A 80 10.85 -6.13 15.79
CA GLN A 80 11.57 -6.03 17.05
C GLN A 80 12.70 -5.00 17.00
N LYS A 81 13.51 -4.98 15.94
CA LYS A 81 14.55 -3.95 15.75
C LYS A 81 13.95 -2.54 15.73
N GLY A 82 12.83 -2.36 15.04
CA GLY A 82 12.11 -1.10 15.03
C GLY A 82 11.60 -0.69 16.42
N GLN A 83 11.06 -1.64 17.21
CA GLN A 83 10.62 -1.39 18.59
C GLN A 83 11.80 -0.94 19.47
N GLU A 84 12.95 -1.60 19.37
CA GLU A 84 14.16 -1.23 20.10
C GLU A 84 14.63 0.17 19.71
N ALA A 85 14.61 0.51 18.43
CA ALA A 85 14.96 1.85 17.95
C ALA A 85 14.01 2.90 18.50
N VAL A 86 12.70 2.69 18.45
CA VAL A 86 11.70 3.63 19.01
C VAL A 86 11.86 3.77 20.52
N LYS A 87 12.13 2.68 21.24
CA LYS A 87 12.42 2.72 22.68
C LYS A 87 13.67 3.57 22.96
N ALA A 88 14.74 3.40 22.17
CA ALA A 88 15.96 4.19 22.32
C ALA A 88 15.71 5.69 22.02
N MET A 89 14.87 6.01 21.02
CA MET A 89 14.45 7.38 20.73
C MET A 89 13.67 8.00 21.90
N LYS A 90 12.72 7.26 22.49
CA LYS A 90 11.95 7.72 23.67
C LYS A 90 12.86 8.03 24.85
N ASN A 91 13.91 7.25 25.07
CA ASN A 91 14.91 7.51 26.11
C ASN A 91 15.71 8.80 25.87
N LYS A 92 15.71 9.32 24.63
CA LYS A 92 16.31 10.61 24.23
C LYS A 92 15.32 11.78 24.23
N GLY A 93 14.10 11.58 24.75
CA GLY A 93 13.07 12.62 24.85
C GLY A 93 12.12 12.71 23.64
N VAL A 94 12.16 11.76 22.70
CA VAL A 94 11.19 11.73 21.60
C VAL A 94 9.79 11.50 22.14
N ARG A 95 8.87 12.40 21.77
CA ARG A 95 7.46 12.36 22.15
C ARG A 95 6.56 11.76 21.06
N TYR A 96 6.94 11.92 19.80
CA TYR A 96 6.19 11.40 18.66
C TYR A 96 7.12 10.93 17.53
N THR A 97 6.60 10.00 16.75
CA THR A 97 7.35 9.36 15.65
C THR A 97 6.58 9.44 14.35
N LEU A 98 7.30 9.61 13.25
CA LEU A 98 6.79 9.57 11.90
C LEU A 98 7.41 8.37 11.17
N ALA A 99 6.62 7.61 10.42
CA ALA A 99 7.10 6.66 9.43
C ALA A 99 7.05 7.32 8.05
N LEU A 100 8.18 7.36 7.36
CA LEU A 100 8.27 7.89 6.01
C LEU A 100 8.35 6.75 5.01
N PHE A 101 7.47 6.79 4.02
CA PHE A 101 7.43 5.84 2.91
C PHE A 101 7.78 6.55 1.62
N ASP A 102 8.81 6.07 0.96
CA ASP A 102 9.16 6.52 -0.37
C ASP A 102 8.62 5.61 -1.46
N ASN A 103 8.57 6.16 -2.62
CA ASN A 103 8.42 5.46 -3.87
C ASN A 103 9.81 5.14 -4.45
N SER A 104 9.94 4.23 -5.40
CA SER A 104 11.19 3.94 -6.10
C SER A 104 11.73 5.14 -6.90
N VAL A 105 10.98 6.24 -6.98
CA VAL A 105 11.34 7.50 -7.64
C VAL A 105 11.89 8.46 -6.57
N PRO A 106 13.06 9.09 -6.83
CA PRO A 106 13.62 10.06 -5.90
C PRO A 106 12.70 11.28 -5.77
N VAL A 107 12.42 11.64 -4.51
CA VAL A 107 11.77 12.90 -4.17
C VAL A 107 12.68 13.62 -3.16
N PRO A 108 13.79 14.25 -3.62
CA PRO A 108 14.82 14.82 -2.74
C PRO A 108 14.24 15.81 -1.72
N ASN A 109 13.33 16.67 -2.14
CA ASN A 109 12.69 17.67 -1.28
C ASN A 109 11.89 17.06 -0.14
N PHE A 110 11.32 15.84 -0.34
CA PHE A 110 10.62 15.10 0.71
C PHE A 110 11.56 14.76 1.87
N TYR A 111 12.69 14.10 1.58
CA TYR A 111 13.65 13.75 2.60
C TYR A 111 14.31 14.98 3.23
N GLN A 112 14.70 15.94 2.40
CA GLN A 112 15.33 17.18 2.88
C GLN A 112 14.45 17.86 3.94
N PHE A 113 13.17 18.01 3.68
CA PHE A 113 12.23 18.62 4.62
C PHE A 113 12.13 17.86 5.94
N PHE A 114 11.90 16.56 5.90
CA PHE A 114 11.70 15.76 7.11
C PHE A 114 12.98 15.59 7.93
N LEU A 115 14.15 15.53 7.29
CA LEU A 115 15.43 15.48 7.99
C LEU A 115 15.75 16.84 8.67
N GLN A 116 15.47 17.95 8.00
CA GLN A 116 15.59 19.29 8.62
C GLN A 116 14.64 19.44 9.81
N TRP A 117 13.40 18.97 9.68
CA TRP A 117 12.44 18.98 10.79
C TRP A 117 12.94 18.13 11.96
N LEU A 118 13.43 16.90 11.71
CA LEU A 118 13.99 16.04 12.76
C LEU A 118 15.16 16.74 13.51
N ILE A 119 16.05 17.38 12.76
CA ILE A 119 17.21 18.07 13.37
C ILE A 119 16.74 19.23 14.25
N ALA A 120 15.77 20.00 13.78
CA ALA A 120 15.26 21.19 14.47
C ALA A 120 14.36 20.85 15.67
N ASP A 121 13.62 19.72 15.65
CA ASP A 121 12.69 19.35 16.71
C ASP A 121 13.21 18.12 17.50
N PRO A 122 13.71 18.33 18.74
CA PRO A 122 14.21 17.24 19.56
C PRO A 122 13.12 16.23 20.01
N ALA A 123 11.85 16.60 19.93
CA ALA A 123 10.73 15.73 20.31
C ALA A 123 10.33 14.75 19.18
N LEU A 124 10.85 14.94 17.96
CA LEU A 124 10.54 14.12 16.79
C LEU A 124 11.51 12.94 16.64
N GLY A 125 10.96 11.76 16.36
CA GLY A 125 11.67 10.58 15.83
C GLY A 125 11.18 10.20 14.45
N ILE A 126 12.05 9.71 13.60
CA ILE A 126 11.70 9.29 12.23
C ILE A 126 12.13 7.85 11.97
N LEU A 127 11.22 7.08 11.40
CA LEU A 127 11.44 5.77 10.81
C LEU A 127 11.36 5.91 9.29
N ILE A 128 12.41 5.55 8.55
CA ILE A 128 12.36 5.51 7.09
C ILE A 128 12.20 4.07 6.63
N LYS A 129 11.13 3.78 5.88
CA LYS A 129 10.91 2.51 5.21
C LYS A 129 10.92 2.70 3.71
N SER A 130 12.07 2.45 3.13
CA SER A 130 12.30 2.53 1.69
C SER A 130 11.91 1.25 0.96
N LYS A 131 11.64 1.36 -0.34
CA LYS A 131 11.49 0.25 -1.25
C LYS A 131 12.86 -0.10 -1.88
N GLY A 132 13.39 -1.29 -1.53
CA GLY A 132 14.70 -1.73 -2.03
C GLY A 132 15.86 -0.89 -1.49
N ASN A 133 16.84 -0.60 -2.33
CA ASN A 133 18.01 0.22 -1.98
C ASN A 133 17.77 1.73 -2.19
N SER A 134 16.55 2.19 -2.05
CA SER A 134 16.20 3.59 -2.33
C SER A 134 16.83 4.60 -1.36
N TRP A 135 17.36 4.16 -0.21
CA TRP A 135 18.27 5.00 0.61
C TRP A 135 19.53 5.48 -0.16
N LYS A 136 19.79 4.97 -1.38
CA LYS A 136 20.77 5.56 -2.29
C LYS A 136 20.50 7.03 -2.64
N TRP A 137 19.31 7.53 -2.41
CA TRP A 137 18.96 8.94 -2.56
C TRP A 137 19.71 9.84 -1.58
N PHE A 138 20.21 9.29 -0.48
CA PHE A 138 21.12 10.01 0.41
C PHE A 138 22.50 10.26 -0.20
N HIS A 139 22.77 9.82 -1.43
CA HIS A 139 23.99 10.15 -2.16
C HIS A 139 23.94 11.48 -2.92
N ASP A 140 22.78 12.16 -2.97
CA ASP A 140 22.75 13.59 -3.29
C ASP A 140 23.46 14.35 -2.14
N ASP A 141 24.50 15.11 -2.45
CA ASP A 141 25.40 15.71 -1.46
C ASP A 141 24.64 16.49 -0.37
N GLY A 142 23.58 17.22 -0.73
CA GLY A 142 22.77 17.97 0.24
C GLY A 142 21.96 17.08 1.18
N VAL A 143 21.33 16.05 0.67
CA VAL A 143 20.52 15.11 1.48
C VAL A 143 21.41 14.21 2.31
N ASN A 144 22.57 13.81 1.81
CA ASN A 144 23.52 12.98 2.54
C ASN A 144 24.03 13.65 3.81
N ILE A 145 24.40 14.94 3.72
CA ILE A 145 24.86 15.71 4.89
C ILE A 145 23.75 15.77 5.96
N LEU A 146 22.53 16.06 5.56
CA LEU A 146 21.38 16.11 6.47
C LEU A 146 21.09 14.72 7.07
N ALA A 147 21.19 13.64 6.28
CA ALA A 147 20.99 12.29 6.77
C ALA A 147 22.02 11.90 7.82
N GLN A 148 23.31 12.24 7.62
CA GLN A 148 24.35 12.01 8.62
C GLN A 148 24.10 12.81 9.91
N GLN A 149 23.72 14.09 9.79
CA GLN A 149 23.35 14.90 10.95
C GLN A 149 22.15 14.30 11.70
N ALA A 150 21.11 13.86 10.97
CA ALA A 150 19.94 13.23 11.54
C ALA A 150 20.27 11.90 12.25
N LEU A 151 21.12 11.04 11.65
CA LEU A 151 21.60 9.80 12.25
C LEU A 151 22.38 10.06 13.55
N ASN A 152 23.22 11.09 13.57
CA ASN A 152 24.00 11.47 14.74
C ASN A 152 23.13 11.90 15.93
N THR A 153 21.89 12.35 15.69
CA THR A 153 20.91 12.60 16.77
C THR A 153 20.49 11.32 17.49
N GLY A 154 20.60 10.16 16.82
CA GLY A 154 20.06 8.86 17.25
C GLY A 154 18.53 8.84 17.32
N ARG A 155 17.86 9.72 16.56
CA ARG A 155 16.40 9.81 16.45
C ARG A 155 15.89 9.47 15.02
N LEU A 156 16.81 9.11 14.12
CA LEU A 156 16.53 8.56 12.81
C LEU A 156 16.83 7.06 12.79
N PHE A 157 15.89 6.25 12.33
CA PHE A 157 16.09 4.83 12.11
C PHE A 157 15.69 4.46 10.68
N ILE A 158 16.64 3.90 9.92
CA ILE A 158 16.40 3.40 8.57
C ILE A 158 16.12 1.90 8.69
N MET A 159 14.89 1.52 8.34
CA MET A 159 14.45 0.14 8.41
C MET A 159 15.04 -0.69 7.26
N ASP A 160 15.21 -1.98 7.50
CA ASP A 160 15.62 -2.92 6.47
C ASP A 160 14.62 -2.88 5.30
N PRO A 161 15.08 -2.86 4.04
CA PRO A 161 14.19 -2.93 2.88
C PRO A 161 13.25 -4.14 2.86
N ALA A 162 13.63 -5.25 3.51
CA ALA A 162 12.78 -6.43 3.66
C ALA A 162 11.68 -6.28 4.72
N ALA A 163 11.76 -5.26 5.61
CA ALA A 163 10.72 -5.00 6.59
C ALA A 163 9.39 -4.67 5.92
N SER A 164 8.29 -5.05 6.55
CA SER A 164 6.96 -4.66 6.08
C SER A 164 6.70 -3.17 6.30
N PRO A 165 6.03 -2.45 5.39
CA PRO A 165 5.49 -1.12 5.68
C PRO A 165 4.58 -1.09 6.91
N VAL A 166 3.88 -2.18 7.17
CA VAL A 166 3.05 -2.36 8.38
C VAL A 166 3.86 -2.19 9.65
N ASP A 167 5.10 -2.73 9.68
CA ASP A 167 5.95 -2.64 10.87
C ASP A 167 6.31 -1.18 11.20
N ALA A 168 6.64 -0.38 10.17
CA ALA A 168 6.90 1.05 10.36
C ALA A 168 5.65 1.81 10.82
N ALA A 169 4.50 1.49 10.22
CA ALA A 169 3.23 2.11 10.55
C ALA A 169 2.81 1.88 12.00
N LEU A 170 2.94 0.65 12.49
CA LEU A 170 2.59 0.29 13.88
C LEU A 170 3.53 0.91 14.92
N LEU A 171 4.71 1.37 14.52
CA LEU A 171 5.73 1.97 15.38
C LEU A 171 5.69 3.50 15.37
N SER A 172 4.80 4.11 14.59
CA SER A 172 4.74 5.56 14.41
C SER A 172 3.39 6.15 14.78
N ASN A 173 3.37 7.45 15.11
CA ASN A 173 2.14 8.20 15.32
C ASN A 173 1.47 8.53 13.99
N PHE A 174 2.27 8.82 12.95
CA PHE A 174 1.80 9.07 11.60
C PHE A 174 2.65 8.34 10.57
N SER A 175 1.99 7.84 9.56
CA SER A 175 2.59 7.23 8.37
C SER A 175 2.46 8.20 7.20
N ILE A 176 3.58 8.66 6.65
CA ILE A 176 3.62 9.71 5.64
C ILE A 176 4.21 9.15 4.35
N GLY A 177 3.50 9.33 3.24
CA GLY A 177 3.94 8.91 1.93
C GLY A 177 3.83 9.98 0.87
N VAL A 178 4.47 9.73 -0.28
CA VAL A 178 4.37 10.53 -1.49
C VAL A 178 3.97 9.64 -2.66
N THR A 179 3.28 10.22 -3.65
CA THR A 179 2.92 9.55 -4.91
C THR A 179 2.36 8.12 -4.74
N GLY A 180 1.07 8.02 -4.43
CA GLY A 180 0.23 6.82 -4.63
C GLY A 180 0.78 5.47 -4.19
N ILE A 181 1.44 5.40 -3.04
CA ILE A 181 2.13 4.18 -2.61
C ILE A 181 1.23 3.26 -1.80
N SER A 182 1.30 1.96 -2.09
CA SER A 182 0.62 0.90 -1.37
C SER A 182 0.90 0.89 0.13
N ALA A 183 2.08 1.37 0.54
CA ALA A 183 2.47 1.44 1.95
C ALA A 183 1.48 2.27 2.80
N ILE A 184 0.92 3.34 2.24
CA ILE A 184 -0.08 4.17 2.92
C ILE A 184 -1.41 3.41 3.07
N ALA A 185 -1.84 2.68 2.04
CA ALA A 185 -3.03 1.83 2.12
C ALA A 185 -2.85 0.72 3.18
N LEU A 186 -1.67 0.08 3.19
CA LEU A 186 -1.33 -0.95 4.20
C LEU A 186 -1.30 -0.38 5.62
N ALA A 187 -0.73 0.82 5.79
CA ALA A 187 -0.71 1.50 7.08
C ALA A 187 -2.14 1.81 7.56
N ALA A 188 -2.99 2.35 6.67
CA ALA A 188 -4.39 2.64 6.97
C ALA A 188 -5.18 1.37 7.36
N LEU A 189 -4.99 0.25 6.64
CA LEU A 189 -5.62 -1.05 6.96
C LEU A 189 -5.23 -1.57 8.35
N LYS A 190 -4.09 -1.15 8.89
CA LYS A 190 -3.65 -1.48 10.26
C LYS A 190 -4.05 -0.44 11.31
N GLY A 191 -4.88 0.52 10.93
CA GLY A 191 -5.39 1.56 11.83
C GLY A 191 -4.39 2.67 12.13
N ALA A 192 -3.28 2.76 11.39
CA ALA A 192 -2.35 3.88 11.50
C ALA A 192 -2.97 5.16 10.94
N ARG A 193 -2.60 6.31 11.51
CA ARG A 193 -2.89 7.61 10.94
C ARG A 193 -2.01 7.84 9.72
N VAL A 194 -2.64 8.11 8.58
CA VAL A 194 -1.95 8.20 7.30
C VAL A 194 -2.04 9.61 6.72
N LEU A 195 -0.90 10.11 6.27
CA LEU A 195 -0.80 11.40 5.59
C LEU A 195 -0.12 11.21 4.24
N TYR A 196 -0.58 11.95 3.27
CA TYR A 196 -0.13 11.88 1.89
C TYR A 196 0.27 13.27 1.40
N LEU A 197 1.52 13.40 0.95
CA LEU A 197 1.99 14.61 0.29
C LEU A 197 1.80 14.48 -1.22
N ASP A 198 0.83 15.20 -1.74
CA ASP A 198 0.51 15.25 -3.15
C ASP A 198 1.17 16.45 -3.84
N TYR A 199 2.44 16.29 -4.19
CA TYR A 199 3.18 17.30 -4.96
C TYR A 199 2.70 17.44 -6.42
N GLU A 200 1.97 16.44 -6.92
CA GLU A 200 1.55 16.35 -8.32
C GLU A 200 0.13 16.86 -8.54
N TYR A 201 -0.60 17.20 -7.48
CA TYR A 201 -2.00 17.65 -7.53
C TYR A 201 -2.89 16.68 -8.31
N LEU A 202 -2.80 15.38 -8.00
CA LEU A 202 -3.47 14.32 -8.74
C LEU A 202 -4.99 14.49 -8.79
N ASP A 203 -5.59 15.05 -7.75
CA ASP A 203 -7.03 15.32 -7.67
C ASP A 203 -7.50 16.46 -8.60
N LYS A 204 -6.58 17.29 -9.09
CA LYS A 204 -6.88 18.43 -9.98
C LYS A 204 -6.67 18.12 -11.46
N GLY A 205 -6.20 16.89 -11.74
CA GLY A 205 -5.89 16.42 -13.08
C GLY A 205 -6.81 15.29 -13.56
N PRO A 206 -6.40 14.61 -14.64
CA PRO A 206 -7.15 13.47 -15.20
C PRO A 206 -7.23 12.27 -14.25
N LEU A 207 -6.43 12.25 -13.19
CA LEU A 207 -6.37 11.15 -12.21
C LEU A 207 -7.30 11.36 -11.01
N LYS A 208 -8.07 12.44 -10.96
CA LYS A 208 -8.94 12.82 -9.82
C LYS A 208 -9.88 11.70 -9.37
N ASP A 209 -10.37 10.90 -10.30
CA ASP A 209 -11.34 9.84 -10.01
C ASP A 209 -10.71 8.57 -9.38
N TYR A 210 -9.37 8.55 -9.25
CA TYR A 210 -8.61 7.44 -8.69
C TYR A 210 -7.90 7.78 -7.38
N THR A 211 -8.10 8.99 -6.87
CA THR A 211 -7.41 9.51 -5.69
C THR A 211 -8.24 9.27 -4.42
N LEU A 212 -8.20 8.03 -3.92
CA LEU A 212 -9.09 7.59 -2.83
C LEU A 212 -8.97 8.44 -1.55
N LEU A 213 -7.74 8.77 -1.13
CA LEU A 213 -7.52 9.57 0.08
C LEU A 213 -8.04 11.01 -0.04
N HIS A 214 -8.08 11.55 -1.26
CA HIS A 214 -8.59 12.90 -1.52
C HIS A 214 -10.10 13.01 -1.26
N SER A 215 -10.84 11.90 -1.38
CA SER A 215 -12.27 11.85 -1.06
C SER A 215 -12.58 12.18 0.41
N LEU A 216 -11.58 12.10 1.28
CA LEU A 216 -11.68 12.44 2.71
C LEU A 216 -11.58 13.94 2.98
N GLY A 217 -11.24 14.73 1.98
CA GLY A 217 -11.05 16.17 2.08
C GLY A 217 -9.61 16.60 2.34
N GLU A 218 -9.33 17.85 2.00
CA GLU A 218 -8.05 18.49 2.22
C GLU A 218 -7.74 18.60 3.72
N LYS A 219 -6.45 18.47 4.06
CA LYS A 219 -5.93 18.55 5.43
C LYS A 219 -6.43 17.48 6.41
N ARG A 220 -7.16 16.49 5.93
CA ARG A 220 -7.44 15.29 6.72
C ARG A 220 -6.37 14.23 6.51
N CYS A 221 -6.20 13.77 5.27
CA CYS A 221 -5.17 12.79 4.90
C CYS A 221 -4.24 13.29 3.80
N VAL A 222 -4.61 14.33 3.06
CA VAL A 222 -3.87 14.84 1.90
C VAL A 222 -3.41 16.28 2.12
N PHE A 223 -2.15 16.52 1.77
CA PHE A 223 -1.50 17.82 1.86
C PHE A 223 -0.73 18.09 0.56
N TYR A 224 -0.71 19.35 0.12
CA TYR A 224 -0.01 19.77 -1.09
C TYR A 224 1.35 20.41 -0.82
N ASN A 225 1.64 20.71 0.44
CA ASN A 225 2.96 21.19 0.86
C ASN A 225 3.34 20.62 2.23
N PRO A 226 4.64 20.43 2.47
CA PRO A 226 5.13 19.80 3.70
C PRO A 226 4.98 20.69 4.93
N GLU A 227 4.97 22.03 4.80
CA GLU A 227 4.82 22.94 5.93
C GLU A 227 3.43 22.82 6.53
N SER A 228 2.37 22.84 5.73
CA SER A 228 0.99 22.67 6.22
C SER A 228 0.76 21.29 6.84
N LEU A 229 1.42 20.24 6.32
CA LEU A 229 1.41 18.92 6.95
C LEU A 229 2.06 18.97 8.33
N LYS A 230 3.24 19.57 8.43
CA LYS A 230 3.97 19.72 9.69
C LYS A 230 3.14 20.47 10.74
N ASP A 231 2.55 21.61 10.35
CA ASP A 231 1.73 22.41 11.25
C ASP A 231 0.54 21.61 11.78
N SER A 232 -0.16 20.87 10.92
CA SER A 232 -1.28 20.01 11.31
C SER A 232 -0.86 18.85 12.22
N VAL A 233 0.30 18.24 11.97
CA VAL A 233 0.87 17.20 12.86
C VAL A 233 1.21 17.77 14.22
N LEU A 234 1.85 18.94 14.28
CA LEU A 234 2.21 19.59 15.55
C LEU A 234 0.98 20.04 16.33
N GLU A 235 -0.04 20.57 15.65
CA GLU A 235 -1.33 20.88 16.27
C GLU A 235 -1.95 19.62 16.89
N TYR A 236 -2.01 18.53 16.14
CA TYR A 236 -2.55 17.25 16.63
C TYR A 236 -1.74 16.70 17.83
N ILE A 237 -0.42 16.75 17.79
CA ILE A 237 0.43 16.26 18.90
C ILE A 237 0.22 17.06 20.17
N ASN A 238 -0.07 18.35 20.07
CA ASN A 238 -0.31 19.22 21.22
C ASN A 238 -1.77 19.22 21.70
N SER A 239 -2.72 19.03 20.77
CA SER A 239 -4.17 19.09 21.05
C SER A 239 -4.92 18.15 20.10
N PRO A 240 -4.93 16.82 20.34
CA PRO A 240 -5.56 15.85 19.44
C PRO A 240 -7.05 16.12 19.22
N GLU A 241 -7.72 16.73 20.19
CA GLU A 241 -9.14 17.09 20.13
C GLU A 241 -9.44 18.23 19.14
N ALA A 242 -8.46 19.05 18.79
CA ALA A 242 -8.64 20.15 17.83
C ALA A 242 -8.81 19.61 16.39
N ASN A 243 -8.18 18.49 16.07
CA ASN A 243 -8.31 17.86 14.75
C ASN A 243 -8.30 16.32 14.88
N PRO A 244 -9.35 15.71 15.48
CA PRO A 244 -9.38 14.28 15.79
C PRO A 244 -9.32 13.40 14.55
N ASN A 245 -9.70 13.92 13.40
CA ASN A 245 -9.74 13.20 12.12
C ASN A 245 -8.43 13.29 11.32
N LEU A 246 -7.41 14.00 11.81
CA LEU A 246 -6.13 14.06 11.09
C LEU A 246 -5.55 12.66 10.88
N GLY A 247 -5.34 12.30 9.63
CA GLY A 247 -4.79 11.00 9.25
C GLY A 247 -5.74 9.81 9.39
N ASP A 248 -6.99 10.03 9.76
CA ASP A 248 -7.99 8.96 9.87
C ASP A 248 -8.60 8.62 8.51
N ALA A 249 -8.28 7.42 7.99
CA ALA A 249 -8.78 6.88 6.73
C ALA A 249 -9.86 5.79 6.94
N SER A 250 -10.39 5.62 8.14
CA SER A 250 -11.28 4.50 8.50
C SER A 250 -12.51 4.37 7.60
N SER A 251 -13.06 5.49 7.12
CA SER A 251 -14.29 5.52 6.30
C SER A 251 -14.11 5.00 4.86
N ILE A 252 -12.89 4.80 4.40
CA ILE A 252 -12.60 4.30 3.03
C ILE A 252 -11.97 2.90 3.02
N LEU A 253 -11.73 2.30 4.17
CA LEU A 253 -10.99 1.02 4.26
C LEU A 253 -11.71 -0.12 3.54
N ASP A 254 -13.04 -0.13 3.51
CA ASP A 254 -13.84 -1.14 2.80
C ASP A 254 -13.66 -1.07 1.28
N GLN A 255 -13.23 0.07 0.75
CA GLN A 255 -12.89 0.22 -0.67
C GLN A 255 -11.51 -0.36 -0.98
N ILE A 256 -10.60 -0.39 0.02
CA ILE A 256 -9.26 -0.98 -0.10
C ILE A 256 -9.33 -2.49 0.15
N ASP A 257 -9.97 -2.90 1.23
CA ASP A 257 -10.12 -4.29 1.65
C ASP A 257 -11.50 -4.50 2.30
N PRO A 258 -12.46 -5.11 1.59
CA PRO A 258 -13.82 -5.28 2.09
C PRO A 258 -13.96 -6.32 3.20
N PHE A 259 -12.91 -7.07 3.50
CA PHE A 259 -12.93 -8.11 4.53
C PHE A 259 -12.20 -7.66 5.81
N ARG A 260 -11.02 -7.04 5.68
CA ARG A 260 -10.17 -6.57 6.79
C ARG A 260 -9.88 -7.60 7.88
N ASP A 261 -9.89 -8.88 7.53
CA ASP A 261 -9.75 -10.01 8.44
C ASP A 261 -8.38 -10.69 8.41
N GLY A 262 -7.50 -10.24 7.48
CA GLY A 262 -6.13 -10.73 7.38
C GLY A 262 -5.99 -12.16 6.83
N ILE A 263 -6.95 -12.65 6.06
CA ILE A 263 -6.91 -13.99 5.46
C ILE A 263 -7.09 -13.99 3.93
N ALA A 264 -6.70 -12.90 3.27
CA ALA A 264 -6.79 -12.77 1.82
C ALA A 264 -6.00 -13.86 1.07
N SER A 265 -4.80 -14.20 1.55
CA SER A 265 -3.98 -15.28 0.98
C SER A 265 -4.66 -16.64 1.11
N GLN A 266 -5.37 -16.88 2.22
CA GLN A 266 -6.17 -18.11 2.40
C GLN A 266 -7.30 -18.18 1.36
N ARG A 267 -8.02 -17.06 1.11
CA ARG A 267 -9.09 -17.03 0.10
C ARG A 267 -8.57 -17.38 -1.30
N ILE A 268 -7.42 -16.81 -1.65
CA ILE A 268 -6.76 -17.09 -2.94
C ILE A 268 -6.34 -18.55 -3.00
N GLY A 269 -5.72 -19.06 -1.93
CA GLY A 269 -5.27 -20.45 -1.83
C GLY A 269 -6.43 -21.45 -1.91
N GLU A 270 -7.54 -21.21 -1.23
CA GLU A 270 -8.74 -22.04 -1.29
C GLU A 270 -9.33 -22.08 -2.71
N TYR A 271 -9.40 -20.93 -3.40
CA TYR A 271 -9.86 -20.91 -4.79
C TYR A 271 -8.97 -21.77 -5.69
N VAL A 272 -7.64 -21.64 -5.55
CA VAL A 272 -6.70 -22.45 -6.33
C VAL A 272 -6.86 -23.93 -6.01
N SER A 273 -7.06 -24.30 -4.74
CA SER A 273 -7.32 -25.69 -4.34
C SER A 273 -8.59 -26.22 -5.02
N TRP A 274 -9.69 -25.48 -4.97
CA TRP A 274 -10.94 -25.89 -5.61
C TRP A 274 -10.79 -26.03 -7.14
N TYR A 275 -10.08 -25.11 -7.77
CA TYR A 275 -9.81 -25.21 -9.20
C TYR A 275 -9.03 -26.47 -9.56
N LEU A 276 -8.02 -26.83 -8.76
CA LEU A 276 -7.22 -28.05 -8.98
C LEU A 276 -8.02 -29.33 -8.70
N GLU A 277 -8.85 -29.35 -7.65
CA GLU A 277 -9.78 -30.46 -7.36
C GLU A 277 -10.67 -30.78 -8.58
N GLU A 278 -11.28 -29.74 -9.18
CA GLU A 278 -12.14 -29.92 -10.35
C GLU A 278 -11.38 -30.45 -11.57
N LEU A 279 -10.11 -30.04 -11.76
CA LEU A 279 -9.28 -30.60 -12.84
C LEU A 279 -8.95 -32.07 -12.60
N ASP A 280 -8.66 -32.46 -11.36
CA ASP A 280 -8.39 -33.84 -10.97
C ASP A 280 -9.63 -34.73 -11.16
N ASP A 281 -10.83 -34.16 -10.96
CA ASP A 281 -12.12 -34.80 -11.22
C ASP A 281 -12.47 -34.86 -12.71
N GLY A 282 -11.58 -34.38 -13.61
CA GLY A 282 -11.71 -34.48 -15.05
C GLY A 282 -12.45 -33.34 -15.74
N PHE A 283 -12.76 -32.26 -15.05
CA PHE A 283 -13.33 -31.07 -15.69
C PHE A 283 -12.28 -30.37 -16.59
N ASN A 284 -12.75 -29.75 -17.66
CA ASN A 284 -11.89 -28.86 -18.43
C ASN A 284 -11.63 -27.54 -17.66
N ALA A 285 -10.60 -26.81 -18.06
CA ALA A 285 -10.17 -25.59 -17.35
C ALA A 285 -11.30 -24.53 -17.23
N SER A 286 -12.18 -24.41 -18.23
CA SER A 286 -13.26 -23.41 -18.19
C SER A 286 -14.36 -23.80 -17.19
N ASP A 287 -14.72 -25.09 -17.13
CA ASP A 287 -15.71 -25.57 -16.18
C ASP A 287 -15.17 -25.57 -14.76
N ALA A 288 -13.88 -25.93 -14.57
CA ALA A 288 -13.20 -25.85 -13.29
C ALA A 288 -13.15 -24.39 -12.76
N VAL A 289 -12.83 -23.41 -13.62
CA VAL A 289 -12.90 -21.98 -13.25
C VAL A 289 -14.32 -21.59 -12.83
N ARG A 290 -15.35 -22.03 -13.59
CA ARG A 290 -16.74 -21.70 -13.25
C ARG A 290 -17.12 -22.28 -11.89
N SER A 291 -16.86 -23.56 -11.65
CA SER A 291 -17.16 -24.25 -10.39
C SER A 291 -16.45 -23.59 -9.20
N ALA A 292 -15.12 -23.36 -9.29
CA ALA A 292 -14.36 -22.69 -8.25
C ALA A 292 -14.86 -21.26 -7.98
N THR A 293 -15.29 -20.53 -9.03
CA THR A 293 -15.86 -19.18 -8.90
C THR A 293 -17.22 -19.21 -8.20
N ASP A 294 -18.04 -20.22 -8.46
CA ASP A 294 -19.33 -20.43 -7.78
C ASP A 294 -19.10 -20.78 -6.28
N ARG A 295 -18.14 -21.66 -5.98
CA ARG A 295 -17.73 -21.97 -4.61
C ARG A 295 -17.24 -20.71 -3.88
N TYR A 296 -16.45 -19.87 -4.56
CA TYR A 296 -15.99 -18.59 -3.99
C TYR A 296 -17.15 -17.64 -3.67
N ALA A 297 -18.07 -17.47 -4.63
CA ALA A 297 -19.25 -16.63 -4.44
C ALA A 297 -20.13 -17.11 -3.26
N ASN A 298 -20.33 -18.43 -3.16
CA ASN A 298 -21.12 -19.03 -2.08
C ASN A 298 -20.47 -18.87 -0.70
N LYS A 299 -19.13 -18.96 -0.60
CA LYS A 299 -18.42 -18.90 0.67
C LYS A 299 -18.12 -17.47 1.10
N TRP A 300 -17.70 -16.61 0.17
CA TRP A 300 -17.15 -15.28 0.48
C TRP A 300 -18.06 -14.11 0.07
N GLY A 301 -19.16 -14.40 -0.61
CA GLY A 301 -20.16 -13.43 -1.06
C GLY A 301 -20.24 -13.28 -2.57
N ALA A 302 -21.46 -13.33 -3.11
CA ALA A 302 -21.70 -13.13 -4.53
C ALA A 302 -21.33 -11.72 -5.01
N ASP A 303 -21.42 -10.73 -4.13
CA ASP A 303 -21.03 -9.34 -4.35
C ASP A 303 -19.51 -9.15 -4.45
N LYS A 304 -18.72 -10.17 -4.12
CA LYS A 304 -17.26 -10.19 -4.24
C LYS A 304 -16.78 -10.78 -5.57
N VAL A 305 -17.69 -11.17 -6.45
CA VAL A 305 -17.38 -11.80 -7.73
C VAL A 305 -17.99 -10.99 -8.88
N ILE A 306 -17.14 -10.51 -9.77
CA ILE A 306 -17.51 -9.79 -10.98
C ILE A 306 -17.24 -10.68 -12.19
N ARG A 307 -18.31 -11.11 -12.87
CA ARG A 307 -18.24 -11.91 -14.10
C ARG A 307 -18.44 -11.01 -15.31
N ARG A 308 -17.57 -11.19 -16.28
CA ARG A 308 -17.63 -10.45 -17.54
C ARG A 308 -17.85 -11.41 -18.70
N THR A 309 -18.78 -11.08 -19.53
CA THR A 309 -19.12 -11.81 -20.78
C THR A 309 -18.13 -11.50 -21.90
#